data_867a07e4af4eabc24c3e17839ce6100c
#
_entry.id   867a07e4af4eabc24c3e17839ce6100c
#
_cell.length_a   1.000
_cell.length_b   1.000
_cell.length_c   1.000
_cell.angle_alpha   90.00
_cell.angle_beta   90.00
_cell.angle_gamma   90.00
#
_symmetry.space_group_name_H-M   'P 1'
#
loop_
_entity.id
_entity.type
_entity.pdbx_description
1 polymer ?
#
loop_
_entity_poly.entity_id
_entity_poly.type
_entity_poly.pdbx_seq_one_letter_code
_entity_poly.pdbx_strand_id
1 'polypeptide(L)'
;FTAVGNLSSTTITIAATNYLIGVGQTVTGSGIPSNTTVTAVTVVTSPSPQTTVTVSNSMTTSSGVTVTFNNNISVSGGCCMIYPYMFVYGNNGLIQNSSAGNFNNWVAADANAANPTATKVVKGMPVRGGTTSPSGLFWSLDSLIRVSYAPQNVGTSTIYWRYDIISSQSSILSSQSVIEYDGIYYWAGVDRFLSYNGVVQEVPNQTNLNWFYDNLNYYERQKIWCTKIPRWGEIWWFYPRGNATECTDAIVYNVREQVWYDAGQALGARRSAGLFSEVFRYPIWAGWEANSAGGYTIWQHERGKDSIYLTTVDAVQSTIETNNLGWVTGGPGNRQLAGDNRWIRLERVEPDFKQVGSMNLYVTGKGYADDNDVTSSPYSFDPTTLKIDMREQRREMRLRFESNTFNGDYEMGNILLSADMGDERSTGNP
;
A
#
# COMPACT_ATOMS: atom_id res chain seq x y z
N PHE A 1 11.82 6.84 -30.23
CA PHE A 1 12.38 8.09 -30.72
C PHE A 1 13.12 7.85 -32.06
N THR A 2 12.94 8.73 -33.02
CA THR A 2 13.52 8.61 -34.34
C THR A 2 14.38 9.85 -34.65
N ALA A 3 15.57 9.66 -35.19
CA ALA A 3 16.48 10.71 -35.57
C ALA A 3 17.16 10.41 -36.93
N VAL A 4 17.63 11.43 -37.60
CA VAL A 4 18.50 11.26 -38.78
C VAL A 4 19.96 11.32 -38.33
N GLY A 5 20.70 10.27 -38.61
CA GLY A 5 22.10 10.13 -38.20
C GLY A 5 23.01 9.66 -39.30
N ASN A 6 24.31 9.90 -39.10
CA ASN A 6 25.37 9.35 -39.95
C ASN A 6 25.96 8.12 -39.24
N LEU A 7 25.99 7.00 -39.95
CA LEU A 7 26.50 5.73 -39.45
C LEU A 7 27.97 5.56 -39.81
N SER A 8 28.79 5.18 -38.85
CA SER A 8 30.19 4.87 -39.07
C SER A 8 30.64 3.75 -38.14
N SER A 9 30.84 2.55 -38.69
CA SER A 9 31.21 1.38 -37.89
C SER A 9 30.26 1.18 -36.66
N THR A 10 30.74 1.45 -35.47
CA THR A 10 29.95 1.35 -34.22
C THR A 10 29.46 2.69 -33.73
N THR A 11 29.49 3.75 -34.54
CA THR A 11 29.13 5.11 -34.09
C THR A 11 28.02 5.71 -34.94
N ILE A 12 27.03 6.29 -34.32
CA ILE A 12 25.94 7.07 -34.94
C ILE A 12 26.11 8.51 -34.49
N THR A 13 26.23 9.42 -35.46
CA THR A 13 26.36 10.86 -35.23
C THR A 13 25.09 11.58 -35.63
N ILE A 14 24.45 12.26 -34.72
CA ILE A 14 23.22 13.05 -34.91
C ILE A 14 23.57 14.52 -34.73
N ALA A 15 23.29 15.34 -35.72
CA ALA A 15 23.62 16.78 -35.74
C ALA A 15 22.62 17.61 -34.90
N ALA A 16 22.34 17.15 -33.67
CA ALA A 16 21.49 17.83 -32.68
C ALA A 16 21.81 17.30 -31.32
N THR A 17 21.55 18.10 -30.26
CA THR A 17 21.55 17.60 -28.90
C THR A 17 20.32 16.74 -28.65
N ASN A 18 20.51 15.56 -28.09
CA ASN A 18 19.43 14.67 -27.79
C ASN A 18 19.66 13.95 -26.44
N TYR A 19 18.76 14.16 -25.49
CA TYR A 19 18.77 13.53 -24.16
C TYR A 19 17.83 12.35 -24.03
N LEU A 20 17.09 11.98 -25.09
CA LEU A 20 16.16 10.84 -25.10
C LEU A 20 16.83 9.51 -25.47
N ILE A 21 18.09 9.59 -25.94
CA ILE A 21 18.88 8.41 -26.28
C ILE A 21 19.66 7.98 -25.05
N GLY A 22 19.48 6.72 -24.66
CA GLY A 22 20.12 6.14 -23.48
C GLY A 22 20.73 4.78 -23.76
N VAL A 23 21.68 4.38 -22.92
CA VAL A 23 22.31 3.07 -22.95
C VAL A 23 21.29 1.95 -22.74
N GLY A 24 21.43 0.88 -23.52
CA GLY A 24 20.51 -0.27 -23.49
C GLY A 24 19.30 -0.16 -24.42
N GLN A 25 19.05 1.00 -25.03
CA GLN A 25 18.03 1.11 -26.09
C GLN A 25 18.42 0.26 -27.29
N THR A 26 17.46 -0.41 -27.90
CA THR A 26 17.68 -1.09 -29.19
C THR A 26 17.62 -0.10 -30.33
N VAL A 27 18.51 -0.30 -31.28
CA VAL A 27 18.66 0.60 -32.45
C VAL A 27 18.28 -0.14 -33.71
N THR A 28 17.40 0.47 -34.52
CA THR A 28 16.96 -0.08 -35.79
C THR A 28 17.05 0.99 -36.90
N GLY A 29 17.35 0.57 -38.10
CA GLY A 29 17.49 1.43 -39.29
C GLY A 29 18.18 0.71 -40.43
N SER A 30 18.20 1.33 -41.59
CA SER A 30 18.93 0.79 -42.75
C SER A 30 20.43 0.72 -42.47
N GLY A 31 21.06 -0.43 -42.73
CA GLY A 31 22.48 -0.64 -42.45
C GLY A 31 22.82 -0.96 -40.98
N ILE A 32 21.83 -1.11 -40.11
CA ILE A 32 22.00 -1.47 -38.68
C ILE A 32 21.64 -2.94 -38.53
N PRO A 33 22.55 -3.80 -38.01
CA PRO A 33 22.25 -5.21 -37.73
C PRO A 33 21.17 -5.37 -36.69
N SER A 34 20.45 -6.49 -36.74
CA SER A 34 19.48 -6.87 -35.70
C SER A 34 20.15 -7.01 -34.30
N ASN A 35 19.39 -6.74 -33.24
CA ASN A 35 19.87 -6.80 -31.84
C ASN A 35 21.02 -5.80 -31.54
N THR A 36 21.14 -4.73 -32.31
CA THR A 36 22.06 -3.65 -32.01
C THR A 36 21.50 -2.82 -30.84
N THR A 37 22.33 -2.57 -29.84
CA THR A 37 21.97 -1.76 -28.65
C THR A 37 22.93 -0.60 -28.47
N VAL A 38 22.46 0.47 -27.87
CA VAL A 38 23.27 1.61 -27.45
C VAL A 38 24.17 1.19 -26.28
N THR A 39 25.48 1.42 -26.43
CA THR A 39 26.50 1.14 -25.40
C THR A 39 27.07 2.40 -24.75
N ALA A 40 27.09 3.53 -25.46
CA ALA A 40 27.49 4.83 -24.93
C ALA A 40 26.78 5.97 -25.64
N VAL A 41 26.58 7.09 -24.94
CA VAL A 41 26.05 8.33 -25.54
C VAL A 41 26.87 9.51 -25.05
N THR A 42 27.28 10.37 -25.98
CA THR A 42 27.97 11.63 -25.70
C THR A 42 27.19 12.77 -26.33
N VAL A 43 26.79 13.75 -25.53
CA VAL A 43 26.05 14.93 -25.99
C VAL A 43 26.96 16.14 -25.88
N VAL A 44 27.16 16.84 -27.00
CA VAL A 44 27.92 18.09 -27.08
C VAL A 44 26.92 19.21 -27.40
N THR A 45 26.95 20.27 -26.60
CA THR A 45 26.01 21.41 -26.73
C THR A 45 26.57 22.61 -27.43
N SER A 46 27.91 22.80 -27.39
CA SER A 46 28.62 23.96 -27.98
C SER A 46 30.02 23.55 -28.40
N PRO A 47 30.59 24.10 -29.48
CA PRO A 47 30.03 25.11 -30.39
C PRO A 47 29.05 24.54 -31.43
N SER A 48 29.09 23.22 -31.69
CA SER A 48 28.20 22.55 -32.66
C SER A 48 27.39 21.48 -31.94
N PRO A 49 26.07 21.68 -31.76
CA PRO A 49 25.21 20.69 -31.10
C PRO A 49 25.28 19.35 -31.81
N GLN A 50 25.63 18.31 -31.06
CA GLN A 50 25.79 16.96 -31.61
C GLN A 50 25.53 15.89 -30.53
N THR A 51 24.95 14.78 -30.97
CA THR A 51 24.86 13.56 -30.14
C THR A 51 25.60 12.44 -30.85
N THR A 52 26.58 11.87 -30.19
CA THR A 52 27.35 10.72 -30.68
C THR A 52 26.89 9.49 -29.86
N VAL A 53 26.40 8.47 -30.56
CA VAL A 53 25.91 7.23 -29.99
C VAL A 53 26.81 6.08 -30.38
N THR A 54 27.38 5.39 -29.42
CA THR A 54 28.13 4.14 -29.65
C THR A 54 27.20 2.95 -29.52
N VAL A 55 27.33 1.97 -30.42
CA VAL A 55 26.44 0.79 -30.44
C VAL A 55 27.25 -0.49 -30.41
N SER A 56 26.56 -1.60 -30.03
CA SER A 56 27.15 -2.91 -29.79
C SER A 56 27.66 -3.61 -31.06
N ASN A 57 27.00 -3.36 -32.19
CA ASN A 57 27.31 -4.05 -33.46
C ASN A 57 27.84 -3.08 -34.49
N SER A 58 28.75 -3.56 -35.34
CA SER A 58 29.28 -2.77 -36.45
C SER A 58 28.22 -2.59 -37.55
N MET A 59 28.01 -1.36 -37.97
CA MET A 59 27.04 -0.95 -38.95
C MET A 59 27.69 -0.66 -40.33
N THR A 60 26.86 -0.69 -41.38
CA THR A 60 27.28 -0.23 -42.70
C THR A 60 27.37 1.29 -42.67
N THR A 61 28.53 1.83 -43.07
CA THR A 61 28.76 3.29 -43.16
C THR A 61 27.79 3.92 -44.14
N SER A 62 27.01 4.89 -43.69
CA SER A 62 26.03 5.62 -44.50
C SER A 62 25.69 6.96 -43.84
N SER A 63 25.27 7.94 -44.62
CA SER A 63 24.86 9.25 -44.11
C SER A 63 23.38 9.52 -44.32
N GLY A 64 22.78 10.31 -43.43
CA GLY A 64 21.39 10.72 -43.53
C GLY A 64 20.39 9.58 -43.33
N VAL A 65 20.76 8.57 -42.55
CA VAL A 65 19.89 7.40 -42.26
C VAL A 65 18.90 7.72 -41.16
N THR A 66 17.64 7.37 -41.36
CA THR A 66 16.66 7.41 -40.30
C THR A 66 16.91 6.25 -39.33
N VAL A 67 17.25 6.58 -38.11
CA VAL A 67 17.54 5.65 -37.02
C VAL A 67 16.44 5.74 -35.97
N THR A 68 15.91 4.60 -35.57
CA THR A 68 14.90 4.50 -34.49
C THR A 68 15.54 3.91 -33.26
N PHE A 69 15.44 4.64 -32.16
CA PHE A 69 15.84 4.20 -30.81
C PHE A 69 14.60 3.76 -30.05
N ASN A 70 14.52 2.50 -29.72
CA ASN A 70 13.41 1.94 -28.95
C ASN A 70 13.77 1.94 -27.48
N ASN A 71 12.79 2.18 -26.64
CA ASN A 71 12.98 2.21 -25.19
C ASN A 71 13.55 0.89 -24.67
N ASN A 72 14.38 0.98 -23.66
CA ASN A 72 14.81 -0.20 -22.91
C ASN A 72 13.58 -0.77 -22.17
N ILE A 73 13.01 -1.85 -22.70
CA ILE A 73 11.86 -2.53 -22.11
C ILE A 73 12.14 -3.10 -20.71
N SER A 74 13.40 -3.20 -20.32
CA SER A 74 13.78 -3.66 -18.98
C SER A 74 13.48 -2.61 -17.91
N VAL A 75 13.47 -1.31 -18.25
CA VAL A 75 13.06 -0.23 -17.32
C VAL A 75 11.55 -0.09 -17.33
N SER A 76 10.88 -0.89 -16.55
CA SER A 76 9.41 -0.98 -16.52
C SER A 76 8.81 -0.95 -15.11
N GLY A 77 9.65 -0.84 -14.07
CA GLY A 77 9.24 -0.80 -12.68
C GLY A 77 9.02 0.62 -12.17
N GLY A 78 9.96 1.50 -12.46
CA GLY A 78 9.91 2.89 -12.03
C GLY A 78 11.28 3.50 -11.81
N CYS A 79 11.30 4.63 -11.10
CA CYS A 79 12.53 5.31 -10.68
C CYS A 79 12.42 5.79 -9.24
N CYS A 80 13.56 5.94 -8.57
CA CYS A 80 13.64 6.58 -7.27
C CYS A 80 14.96 7.33 -7.10
N MET A 81 14.98 8.30 -6.20
CA MET A 81 16.17 9.07 -5.87
C MET A 81 16.81 8.53 -4.59
N ILE A 82 18.05 8.10 -4.69
CA ILE A 82 18.93 7.80 -3.55
C ILE A 82 20.09 8.78 -3.65
N TYR A 83 19.86 9.97 -3.13
CA TYR A 83 20.75 11.10 -3.33
C TYR A 83 22.21 10.77 -3.04
N PRO A 84 23.16 11.15 -3.96
CA PRO A 84 22.99 11.98 -5.16
C PRO A 84 22.77 11.20 -6.47
N TYR A 85 22.27 9.97 -6.42
CA TYR A 85 22.05 9.09 -7.56
C TYR A 85 20.59 8.94 -7.90
N MET A 86 20.25 8.85 -9.19
CA MET A 86 18.94 8.42 -9.67
C MET A 86 18.98 6.93 -10.00
N PHE A 87 18.04 6.16 -9.50
CA PHE A 87 17.87 4.75 -9.80
C PHE A 87 16.67 4.51 -10.70
N VAL A 88 16.83 3.61 -11.65
CA VAL A 88 15.74 3.04 -12.46
C VAL A 88 15.75 1.52 -12.28
N TYR A 89 14.58 0.92 -12.37
CA TYR A 89 14.45 -0.50 -12.12
C TYR A 89 13.30 -1.12 -12.94
N GLY A 90 13.28 -2.45 -13.05
CA GLY A 90 12.25 -3.09 -13.84
C GLY A 90 12.39 -4.58 -14.05
N ASN A 91 12.14 -5.01 -15.29
CA ASN A 91 12.11 -6.41 -15.68
C ASN A 91 13.46 -7.11 -15.45
N ASN A 92 13.40 -8.43 -15.26
CA ASN A 92 14.59 -9.27 -15.04
C ASN A 92 15.45 -8.83 -13.86
N GLY A 93 14.84 -8.24 -12.85
CA GLY A 93 15.53 -7.78 -11.65
C GLY A 93 16.43 -6.56 -11.87
N LEU A 94 16.30 -5.86 -12.98
CA LEU A 94 17.15 -4.70 -13.29
C LEU A 94 17.05 -3.64 -12.19
N ILE A 95 18.21 -3.24 -11.67
CA ILE A 95 18.41 -2.05 -10.85
C ILE A 95 19.64 -1.33 -11.41
N GLN A 96 19.47 -0.11 -11.86
CA GLN A 96 20.53 0.68 -12.50
C GLN A 96 20.54 2.09 -11.91
N ASN A 97 21.74 2.64 -11.66
CA ASN A 97 21.91 4.01 -11.18
C ASN A 97 22.62 4.90 -12.20
N SER A 98 22.31 6.18 -12.15
CA SER A 98 23.05 7.24 -12.84
C SER A 98 24.38 7.55 -12.13
N SER A 99 25.23 8.36 -12.75
CA SER A 99 26.36 8.98 -12.06
C SER A 99 25.90 9.97 -10.97
N ALA A 100 26.72 10.15 -9.95
CA ALA A 100 26.45 11.07 -8.84
C ALA A 100 26.24 12.50 -9.34
N GLY A 101 25.08 13.08 -9.03
CA GLY A 101 24.73 14.45 -9.39
C GLY A 101 24.51 14.70 -10.90
N ASN A 102 24.69 13.69 -11.74
CA ASN A 102 24.47 13.78 -13.18
C ASN A 102 23.52 12.68 -13.69
N PHE A 103 22.23 12.99 -13.65
CA PHE A 103 21.16 12.04 -13.98
C PHE A 103 21.02 11.69 -15.46
N ASN A 104 21.78 12.36 -16.32
CA ASN A 104 21.85 12.07 -17.75
C ASN A 104 23.02 11.12 -18.09
N ASN A 105 23.92 10.85 -17.15
CA ASN A 105 25.06 9.97 -17.37
C ASN A 105 24.85 8.60 -16.72
N TRP A 106 24.65 7.59 -17.56
CA TRP A 106 24.40 6.19 -17.18
C TRP A 106 25.56 5.25 -17.54
N VAL A 107 26.71 5.83 -17.95
CA VAL A 107 27.90 5.10 -18.42
C VAL A 107 29.17 5.50 -17.67
N ALA A 108 29.09 6.42 -16.72
CA ALA A 108 30.21 6.79 -15.88
C ALA A 108 30.71 5.61 -15.04
N ALA A 109 31.92 5.71 -14.54
CA ALA A 109 32.50 4.63 -13.71
C ALA A 109 31.69 4.30 -12.44
N ASP A 110 30.98 5.28 -11.90
CA ASP A 110 30.09 5.15 -10.73
C ASP A 110 28.63 4.82 -11.10
N ALA A 111 28.29 4.85 -12.39
CA ALA A 111 27.02 4.36 -12.90
C ALA A 111 27.08 2.83 -13.08
N ASN A 112 26.13 2.13 -12.52
CA ASN A 112 26.15 0.66 -12.49
C ASN A 112 24.78 0.08 -12.80
N ALA A 113 24.75 -1.14 -13.32
CA ALA A 113 23.55 -1.92 -13.55
C ALA A 113 23.74 -3.33 -13.00
N ALA A 114 22.76 -3.83 -12.28
CA ALA A 114 22.76 -5.19 -11.73
C ALA A 114 21.37 -5.82 -11.85
N ASN A 115 21.36 -7.16 -11.86
CA ASN A 115 20.15 -7.99 -11.85
C ASN A 115 20.22 -8.95 -10.68
N PRO A 116 20.03 -8.47 -9.43
CA PRO A 116 20.18 -9.29 -8.24
C PRO A 116 19.11 -10.39 -8.11
N THR A 117 17.99 -10.25 -8.79
CA THR A 117 16.88 -11.21 -8.84
C THR A 117 16.44 -11.47 -10.28
N ALA A 118 15.73 -12.57 -10.53
CA ALA A 118 15.15 -12.87 -11.84
C ALA A 118 13.77 -12.21 -12.05
N THR A 119 13.10 -11.81 -10.97
CA THR A 119 11.75 -11.24 -11.01
C THR A 119 11.77 -9.73 -11.18
N LYS A 120 10.66 -9.17 -11.67
CA LYS A 120 10.51 -7.73 -11.88
C LYS A 120 10.63 -6.96 -10.58
N VAL A 121 11.47 -5.93 -10.55
CA VAL A 121 11.51 -4.93 -9.48
C VAL A 121 10.43 -3.89 -9.73
N VAL A 122 9.54 -3.70 -8.77
CA VAL A 122 8.34 -2.86 -8.92
C VAL A 122 8.36 -1.59 -8.08
N LYS A 123 9.20 -1.53 -7.04
CA LYS A 123 9.32 -0.37 -6.16
C LYS A 123 10.74 -0.20 -5.68
N GLY A 124 11.21 1.04 -5.63
CA GLY A 124 12.44 1.45 -4.95
C GLY A 124 12.17 2.61 -4.01
N MET A 125 12.78 2.61 -2.83
CA MET A 125 12.72 3.69 -1.85
C MET A 125 14.08 3.91 -1.19
N PRO A 126 14.47 5.17 -0.90
CA PRO A 126 15.67 5.44 -0.13
C PRO A 126 15.50 4.94 1.31
N VAL A 127 16.55 4.42 1.92
CA VAL A 127 16.57 4.11 3.35
C VAL A 127 16.66 5.42 4.13
N ARG A 128 15.71 5.64 5.03
CA ARG A 128 15.70 6.78 5.95
C ARG A 128 16.37 6.41 7.26
N GLY A 129 17.29 7.25 7.70
CA GLY A 129 17.95 7.15 9.03
C GLY A 129 19.19 6.26 9.05
N GLY A 130 20.13 6.62 9.91
CA GLY A 130 21.22 5.77 10.41
C GLY A 130 22.39 5.46 9.48
N THR A 131 22.40 5.87 8.23
CA THR A 131 23.52 5.62 7.33
C THR A 131 24.14 6.91 6.79
N THR A 132 25.45 7.03 6.89
CA THR A 132 26.23 8.10 6.25
C THR A 132 26.41 7.87 4.75
N SER A 133 26.11 6.67 4.27
CA SER A 133 26.24 6.25 2.86
C SER A 133 24.89 6.09 2.22
N PRO A 134 24.72 6.48 0.95
CA PRO A 134 23.47 6.29 0.22
C PRO A 134 23.06 4.81 0.22
N SER A 135 21.80 4.54 0.55
CA SER A 135 21.25 3.18 0.47
C SER A 135 19.75 3.21 0.15
N GLY A 136 19.27 2.16 -0.48
CA GLY A 136 17.87 1.99 -0.86
C GLY A 136 17.37 0.57 -0.67
N LEU A 137 16.06 0.45 -0.59
CA LEU A 137 15.34 -0.81 -0.59
C LEU A 137 14.57 -0.93 -1.91
N PHE A 138 14.64 -2.12 -2.51
CA PHE A 138 13.97 -2.43 -3.75
C PHE A 138 13.12 -3.69 -3.57
N TRP A 139 11.84 -3.58 -3.87
CA TRP A 139 10.90 -4.69 -3.85
C TRP A 139 10.77 -5.26 -5.25
N SER A 140 11.09 -6.53 -5.39
CA SER A 140 10.68 -7.32 -6.54
C SER A 140 9.37 -8.05 -6.24
N LEU A 141 8.85 -8.81 -7.19
CA LEU A 141 7.60 -9.55 -7.00
C LEU A 141 7.69 -10.62 -5.89
N ASP A 142 8.89 -11.04 -5.54
CA ASP A 142 9.15 -12.13 -4.56
C ASP A 142 10.22 -11.80 -3.52
N SER A 143 10.99 -10.72 -3.70
CA SER A 143 12.18 -10.47 -2.89
C SER A 143 12.30 -9.02 -2.45
N LEU A 144 12.92 -8.81 -1.28
CA LEU A 144 13.38 -7.50 -0.83
C LEU A 144 14.90 -7.43 -0.98
N ILE A 145 15.37 -6.41 -1.69
CA ILE A 145 16.78 -6.19 -2.01
C ILE A 145 17.23 -4.88 -1.37
N ARG A 146 18.33 -4.92 -0.65
CA ARG A 146 19.02 -3.72 -0.16
C ARG A 146 20.16 -3.37 -1.09
N VAL A 147 20.21 -2.13 -1.53
CA VAL A 147 21.28 -1.56 -2.34
C VAL A 147 22.01 -0.55 -1.48
N SER A 148 23.31 -0.73 -1.31
CA SER A 148 24.14 0.11 -0.43
C SER A 148 25.38 0.61 -1.17
N TYR A 149 25.71 1.88 -1.01
CA TYR A 149 26.95 2.45 -1.51
C TYR A 149 28.11 1.92 -0.66
N ALA A 150 28.95 1.09 -1.28
CA ALA A 150 30.07 0.41 -0.64
C ALA A 150 31.21 0.23 -1.66
N PRO A 151 31.94 1.30 -2.02
CA PRO A 151 32.97 1.24 -3.02
C PRO A 151 34.09 0.26 -2.64
N GLN A 152 34.38 -0.67 -3.52
CA GLN A 152 35.41 -1.67 -3.37
C GLN A 152 36.21 -1.80 -4.66
N ASN A 153 37.54 -1.89 -4.54
CA ASN A 153 38.42 -2.16 -5.67
C ASN A 153 38.50 -3.67 -5.90
N VAL A 154 38.12 -4.10 -7.10
CA VAL A 154 38.22 -5.49 -7.53
C VAL A 154 39.11 -5.52 -8.77
N GLY A 155 40.39 -5.88 -8.59
CA GLY A 155 41.39 -5.80 -9.64
C GLY A 155 41.62 -4.36 -10.08
N THR A 156 41.37 -4.08 -11.37
CA THR A 156 41.55 -2.74 -11.99
C THR A 156 40.23 -1.92 -12.00
N SER A 157 39.13 -2.48 -11.54
CA SER A 157 37.81 -1.86 -11.54
C SER A 157 37.32 -1.55 -10.13
N THR A 158 36.57 -0.46 -9.97
CA THR A 158 35.90 -0.14 -8.71
C THR A 158 34.42 -0.49 -8.82
N ILE A 159 33.92 -1.31 -7.90
CA ILE A 159 32.49 -1.59 -7.72
C ILE A 159 31.99 -0.65 -6.66
N TYR A 160 31.01 0.18 -7.00
CA TYR A 160 30.49 1.22 -6.10
C TYR A 160 29.29 0.76 -5.27
N TRP A 161 28.54 -0.24 -5.74
CA TRP A 161 27.27 -0.64 -5.14
C TRP A 161 27.28 -2.12 -4.79
N ARG A 162 26.74 -2.41 -3.59
CA ARG A 162 26.47 -3.74 -3.11
C ARG A 162 24.97 -3.99 -3.13
N TYR A 163 24.59 -5.18 -3.61
CA TYR A 163 23.20 -5.64 -3.74
C TYR A 163 23.02 -6.88 -2.86
N ASP A 164 22.25 -6.72 -1.77
CA ASP A 164 21.99 -7.81 -0.82
C ASP A 164 20.51 -8.19 -0.89
N ILE A 165 20.22 -9.46 -1.16
CA ILE A 165 18.85 -9.99 -1.02
C ILE A 165 18.59 -10.21 0.46
N ILE A 166 17.72 -9.36 1.04
CA ILE A 166 17.36 -9.42 2.47
C ILE A 166 16.38 -10.56 2.72
N SER A 167 15.45 -10.76 1.80
CA SER A 167 14.45 -11.82 1.86
C SER A 167 14.09 -12.24 0.45
N SER A 168 14.01 -13.55 0.22
CA SER A 168 13.57 -14.16 -1.05
C SER A 168 12.12 -14.66 -1.01
N GLN A 169 11.37 -14.34 0.06
CA GLN A 169 9.98 -14.75 0.26
C GLN A 169 9.11 -13.58 0.72
N SER A 170 9.44 -12.38 0.26
CA SER A 170 8.71 -11.15 0.57
C SER A 170 8.02 -10.61 -0.67
N SER A 171 6.84 -11.16 -0.95
CA SER A 171 5.99 -10.69 -2.05
C SER A 171 5.46 -9.27 -1.82
N ILE A 172 5.03 -8.62 -2.89
CA ILE A 172 4.37 -7.31 -2.85
C ILE A 172 3.15 -7.29 -3.79
N LEU A 173 2.02 -6.77 -3.33
CA LEU A 173 0.80 -6.68 -4.14
C LEU A 173 0.91 -5.60 -5.22
N SER A 174 1.35 -4.40 -4.87
CA SER A 174 1.50 -3.29 -5.80
C SER A 174 2.70 -2.41 -5.44
N SER A 175 3.17 -1.64 -6.39
CA SER A 175 4.24 -0.65 -6.18
C SER A 175 3.86 0.47 -5.20
N GLN A 176 2.58 0.70 -4.98
CA GLN A 176 2.07 1.73 -4.08
C GLN A 176 1.60 1.17 -2.73
N SER A 177 1.72 -0.15 -2.50
CA SER A 177 1.32 -0.78 -1.24
C SER A 177 2.38 -0.71 -0.15
N VAL A 178 3.53 -0.09 -0.39
CA VAL A 178 4.62 0.07 0.58
C VAL A 178 4.75 1.51 1.04
N ILE A 179 4.92 1.69 2.35
CA ILE A 179 5.11 2.99 2.99
C ILE A 179 6.14 2.91 4.11
N GLU A 180 6.83 4.00 4.34
CA GLU A 180 7.72 4.16 5.48
C GLU A 180 7.00 4.93 6.60
N TYR A 181 7.08 4.43 7.83
CA TYR A 181 6.60 5.07 9.04
C TYR A 181 7.67 4.93 10.14
N ASP A 182 8.19 6.06 10.61
CA ASP A 182 9.23 6.14 11.67
C ASP A 182 10.44 5.22 11.43
N GLY A 183 10.93 5.17 10.18
CA GLY A 183 12.09 4.36 9.79
C GLY A 183 11.79 2.89 9.53
N ILE A 184 10.57 2.44 9.75
CA ILE A 184 10.11 1.08 9.46
C ILE A 184 9.30 1.11 8.15
N TYR A 185 9.53 0.13 7.29
CA TYR A 185 8.82 -0.02 6.03
C TYR A 185 7.74 -1.08 6.18
N TYR A 186 6.50 -0.73 5.82
CA TYR A 186 5.34 -1.61 5.88
C TYR A 186 4.76 -1.81 4.48
N TRP A 187 4.35 -3.02 4.13
CA TRP A 187 3.71 -3.28 2.84
C TRP A 187 2.74 -4.46 2.89
N ALA A 188 1.81 -4.46 1.93
CA ALA A 188 0.92 -5.58 1.68
C ALA A 188 1.60 -6.57 0.72
N GLY A 189 1.90 -7.77 1.19
CA GLY A 189 2.31 -8.91 0.39
C GLY A 189 1.10 -9.62 -0.24
N VAL A 190 1.35 -10.72 -0.93
CA VAL A 190 0.30 -11.50 -1.62
C VAL A 190 -0.60 -12.24 -0.62
N ASP A 191 -0.04 -12.64 0.53
CA ASP A 191 -0.69 -13.49 1.52
C ASP A 191 -0.64 -12.95 2.96
N ARG A 192 0.12 -11.88 3.19
CA ARG A 192 0.32 -11.28 4.51
C ARG A 192 0.82 -9.85 4.44
N PHE A 193 0.69 -9.12 5.53
CA PHE A 193 1.33 -7.82 5.69
C PHE A 193 2.72 -8.00 6.28
N LEU A 194 3.67 -7.27 5.74
CA LEU A 194 5.09 -7.39 6.09
C LEU A 194 5.64 -6.05 6.54
N SER A 195 6.67 -6.10 7.37
CA SER A 195 7.44 -4.93 7.80
C SER A 195 8.94 -5.20 7.74
N TYR A 196 9.72 -4.13 7.61
CA TYR A 196 11.17 -4.17 7.62
C TYR A 196 11.73 -3.06 8.50
N ASN A 197 12.46 -3.45 9.54
CA ASN A 197 13.20 -2.59 10.46
C ASN A 197 14.69 -2.98 10.57
N GLY A 198 15.22 -3.63 9.54
CA GLY A 198 16.50 -4.31 9.52
C GLY A 198 16.33 -5.81 9.25
N VAL A 199 15.20 -6.36 9.62
CA VAL A 199 14.77 -7.74 9.36
C VAL A 199 13.35 -7.72 8.81
N VAL A 200 13.04 -8.59 7.84
CA VAL A 200 11.66 -8.76 7.35
C VAL A 200 10.87 -9.57 8.36
N GLN A 201 9.74 -9.02 8.77
CA GLN A 201 8.83 -9.62 9.75
C GLN A 201 7.39 -9.52 9.25
N GLU A 202 6.57 -10.48 9.64
CA GLU A 202 5.14 -10.39 9.44
C GLU A 202 4.53 -9.41 10.45
N VAL A 203 3.61 -8.57 9.99
CA VAL A 203 2.78 -7.72 10.85
C VAL A 203 1.58 -8.57 11.28
N PRO A 204 1.48 -8.96 12.55
CA PRO A 204 0.38 -9.82 13.00
C PRO A 204 -0.98 -9.19 12.71
N ASN A 205 -1.86 -9.95 12.04
CA ASN A 205 -3.23 -9.56 11.76
C ASN A 205 -4.14 -10.78 11.95
N GLN A 206 -4.58 -11.02 13.16
CA GLN A 206 -5.44 -12.16 13.48
C GLN A 206 -6.92 -11.94 13.18
N THR A 207 -7.35 -10.70 13.08
CA THR A 207 -8.76 -10.35 12.97
C THR A 207 -9.22 -10.15 11.53
N ASN A 208 -8.44 -9.40 10.74
CA ASN A 208 -8.90 -8.91 9.44
C ASN A 208 -8.12 -9.50 8.26
N LEU A 209 -7.13 -10.37 8.50
CA LEU A 209 -6.26 -10.91 7.45
C LEU A 209 -7.07 -11.67 6.40
N ASN A 210 -7.87 -12.63 6.83
CA ASN A 210 -8.69 -13.43 5.93
C ASN A 210 -9.72 -12.56 5.22
N TRP A 211 -10.37 -11.65 5.95
CA TRP A 211 -11.33 -10.73 5.34
C TRP A 211 -10.72 -9.92 4.20
N PHE A 212 -9.52 -9.37 4.39
CA PHE A 212 -8.84 -8.61 3.34
C PHE A 212 -8.52 -9.47 2.12
N TYR A 213 -7.84 -10.60 2.32
CA TYR A 213 -7.37 -11.43 1.20
C TYR A 213 -8.50 -12.20 0.50
N ASP A 214 -9.53 -12.63 1.21
CA ASP A 214 -10.69 -13.33 0.64
C ASP A 214 -11.60 -12.38 -0.17
N ASN A 215 -11.60 -11.10 0.16
CA ASN A 215 -12.43 -10.10 -0.50
C ASN A 215 -11.68 -9.21 -1.50
N LEU A 216 -10.36 -9.28 -1.56
CA LEU A 216 -9.56 -8.52 -2.50
C LEU A 216 -9.85 -8.92 -3.96
N ASN A 217 -10.13 -7.93 -4.82
CA ASN A 217 -10.07 -8.18 -6.27
C ASN A 217 -8.61 -8.31 -6.72
N TYR A 218 -8.12 -9.52 -6.80
CA TYR A 218 -6.72 -9.79 -7.13
C TYR A 218 -6.34 -9.40 -8.56
N TYR A 219 -7.29 -9.35 -9.49
CA TYR A 219 -7.05 -8.90 -10.86
C TYR A 219 -6.68 -7.42 -10.90
N GLU A 220 -7.23 -6.63 -9.98
CA GLU A 220 -6.98 -5.20 -9.84
C GLU A 220 -5.98 -4.86 -8.72
N ARG A 221 -5.17 -5.82 -8.27
CA ARG A 221 -4.22 -5.66 -7.17
C ARG A 221 -3.26 -4.47 -7.33
N GLN A 222 -2.98 -4.06 -8.57
CA GLN A 222 -2.10 -2.92 -8.84
C GLN A 222 -2.72 -1.57 -8.48
N LYS A 223 -4.04 -1.52 -8.25
CA LYS A 223 -4.76 -0.34 -7.76
C LYS A 223 -4.56 -0.13 -6.26
N ILE A 224 -4.07 -1.14 -5.53
CA ILE A 224 -3.82 -1.01 -4.08
C ILE A 224 -2.76 0.05 -3.86
N TRP A 225 -3.06 0.97 -2.99
CA TRP A 225 -2.15 2.01 -2.56
C TRP A 225 -2.26 2.25 -1.06
N CYS A 226 -1.24 2.84 -0.46
CA CYS A 226 -1.24 3.12 0.97
C CYS A 226 -0.79 4.55 1.27
N THR A 227 -1.22 5.02 2.42
CA THR A 227 -0.83 6.30 2.99
C THR A 227 -0.74 6.21 4.49
N LYS A 228 -0.19 7.25 5.14
CA LYS A 228 -0.06 7.29 6.60
C LYS A 228 -0.73 8.54 7.17
N ILE A 229 -1.27 8.40 8.37
CA ILE A 229 -1.80 9.50 9.19
C ILE A 229 -1.02 9.53 10.51
N PRO A 230 0.13 10.22 10.55
CA PRO A 230 1.02 10.20 11.72
C PRO A 230 0.37 10.72 13.00
N ARG A 231 -0.61 11.63 12.89
CA ARG A 231 -1.35 12.15 14.04
C ARG A 231 -1.96 11.03 14.88
N TRP A 232 -2.53 10.02 14.22
CA TRP A 232 -3.20 8.90 14.86
C TRP A 232 -2.34 7.64 14.94
N GLY A 233 -1.18 7.62 14.27
CA GLY A 233 -0.32 6.45 14.20
C GLY A 233 -0.80 5.41 13.20
N GLU A 234 -1.51 5.81 12.17
CA GLU A 234 -2.22 4.91 11.26
C GLU A 234 -1.53 4.79 9.91
N ILE A 235 -1.59 3.57 9.35
CA ILE A 235 -1.29 3.24 7.97
C ILE A 235 -2.56 2.70 7.33
N TRP A 236 -2.98 3.29 6.23
CA TRP A 236 -4.17 2.92 5.48
C TRP A 236 -3.78 2.25 4.19
N TRP A 237 -4.32 1.04 3.90
CA TRP A 237 -4.25 0.38 2.60
C TRP A 237 -5.62 0.37 1.97
N PHE A 238 -5.74 1.09 0.87
CA PHE A 238 -6.96 1.14 0.06
C PHE A 238 -6.92 0.02 -0.97
N TYR A 239 -8.03 -0.68 -1.16
CA TYR A 239 -8.09 -1.83 -2.05
C TYR A 239 -9.44 -1.96 -2.75
N PRO A 240 -9.47 -2.54 -3.98
CA PRO A 240 -10.70 -2.91 -4.66
C PRO A 240 -11.26 -4.19 -4.05
N ARG A 241 -12.53 -4.17 -3.65
CA ARG A 241 -13.20 -5.32 -3.04
C ARG A 241 -14.11 -6.03 -4.02
N GLY A 242 -14.14 -7.37 -4.01
CA GLY A 242 -15.01 -8.21 -4.80
C GLY A 242 -14.75 -8.05 -6.30
N ASN A 243 -15.68 -7.46 -7.04
CA ASN A 243 -15.56 -7.18 -8.48
C ASN A 243 -15.24 -5.71 -8.80
N ALA A 244 -14.92 -4.89 -7.78
CA ALA A 244 -14.61 -3.50 -7.99
C ALA A 244 -13.30 -3.33 -8.77
N THR A 245 -13.27 -2.41 -9.72
CA THR A 245 -12.09 -2.06 -10.52
C THR A 245 -11.31 -0.88 -9.93
N GLU A 246 -11.88 -0.19 -8.95
CA GLU A 246 -11.25 0.90 -8.19
C GLU A 246 -11.36 0.62 -6.68
N CYS A 247 -10.57 1.29 -5.86
CA CYS A 247 -10.58 1.09 -4.42
C CYS A 247 -11.92 1.49 -3.80
N THR A 248 -12.59 0.56 -3.17
CA THR A 248 -13.88 0.75 -2.49
C THR A 248 -13.77 0.65 -0.98
N ASP A 249 -12.73 0.01 -0.50
CA ASP A 249 -12.52 -0.33 0.91
C ASP A 249 -11.09 0.04 1.34
N ALA A 250 -10.89 0.14 2.65
CA ALA A 250 -9.57 0.34 3.22
C ALA A 250 -9.42 -0.46 4.52
N ILE A 251 -8.25 -1.06 4.69
CA ILE A 251 -7.82 -1.67 5.95
C ILE A 251 -6.78 -0.78 6.60
N VAL A 252 -6.86 -0.64 7.90
CA VAL A 252 -6.05 0.30 8.68
C VAL A 252 -5.27 -0.45 9.75
N TYR A 253 -4.00 -0.15 9.85
CA TYR A 253 -3.13 -0.59 10.93
C TYR A 253 -2.69 0.59 11.79
N ASN A 254 -3.04 0.55 13.07
CA ASN A 254 -2.51 1.48 14.05
C ASN A 254 -1.16 0.97 14.56
N VAL A 255 -0.08 1.66 14.18
CA VAL A 255 1.29 1.27 14.52
C VAL A 255 1.57 1.41 16.03
N ARG A 256 0.93 2.38 16.70
CA ARG A 256 1.15 2.64 18.13
C ARG A 256 0.45 1.62 19.01
N GLU A 257 -0.80 1.31 18.67
CA GLU A 257 -1.64 0.38 19.43
C GLU A 257 -1.50 -1.08 18.96
N GLN A 258 -0.86 -1.28 17.78
CA GLN A 258 -0.69 -2.59 17.14
C GLN A 258 -2.03 -3.31 16.87
N VAL A 259 -3.05 -2.55 16.52
CA VAL A 259 -4.39 -3.06 16.21
C VAL A 259 -4.78 -2.79 14.77
N TRP A 260 -5.64 -3.65 14.24
CA TRP A 260 -6.20 -3.52 12.90
C TRP A 260 -7.68 -3.21 12.97
N TYR A 261 -8.15 -2.41 12.04
CA TYR A 261 -9.56 -2.15 11.83
C TYR A 261 -9.87 -1.86 10.36
N ASP A 262 -11.13 -1.96 10.01
CA ASP A 262 -11.63 -1.77 8.66
C ASP A 262 -12.32 -0.40 8.58
N ALA A 263 -12.01 0.40 7.59
CA ALA A 263 -12.71 1.64 7.29
C ALA A 263 -14.07 1.38 6.59
N GLY A 264 -14.36 0.14 6.26
CA GLY A 264 -15.59 -0.28 5.58
C GLY A 264 -15.74 0.35 4.20
N GLN A 265 -16.98 0.30 3.68
CA GLN A 265 -17.36 0.92 2.41
C GLN A 265 -17.74 2.39 2.53
N ALA A 266 -17.35 3.05 3.62
CA ALA A 266 -17.62 4.47 3.81
C ALA A 266 -17.04 5.31 2.68
N LEU A 267 -17.63 6.46 2.41
CA LEU A 267 -17.17 7.38 1.36
C LEU A 267 -15.68 7.71 1.48
N GLY A 268 -15.14 7.71 2.71
CA GLY A 268 -13.71 7.91 2.98
C GLY A 268 -12.79 6.82 2.47
N ALA A 269 -13.28 5.60 2.23
CA ALA A 269 -12.52 4.47 1.69
C ALA A 269 -12.47 4.45 0.15
N ARG A 270 -13.28 5.27 -0.53
CA ARG A 270 -13.34 5.33 -2.00
C ARG A 270 -12.32 6.32 -2.54
N ARG A 271 -11.04 6.00 -2.39
CA ARG A 271 -9.93 6.85 -2.82
C ARG A 271 -8.97 6.07 -3.70
N SER A 272 -8.49 6.71 -4.74
CA SER A 272 -7.57 6.12 -5.73
C SER A 272 -6.12 6.54 -5.54
N ALA A 273 -5.89 7.67 -4.88
CA ALA A 273 -4.54 8.17 -4.62
C ALA A 273 -4.56 9.16 -3.44
N GLY A 274 -3.41 9.33 -2.81
CA GLY A 274 -3.28 10.29 -1.74
C GLY A 274 -1.83 10.65 -1.44
N LEU A 275 -1.67 11.80 -0.81
CA LEU A 275 -0.40 12.32 -0.36
C LEU A 275 -0.51 12.68 1.11
N PHE A 276 0.38 12.13 1.92
CA PHE A 276 0.76 12.72 3.19
C PHE A 276 1.96 13.65 2.95
N SER A 277 1.84 14.88 3.37
CA SER A 277 2.93 15.87 3.33
C SER A 277 3.04 16.55 4.68
N GLU A 278 4.26 16.72 5.15
CA GLU A 278 4.54 17.46 6.39
C GLU A 278 4.21 18.97 6.28
N VAL A 279 4.01 19.46 5.05
CA VAL A 279 3.59 20.85 4.78
C VAL A 279 2.09 21.06 5.05
N PHE A 280 1.28 20.04 4.82
CA PHE A 280 -0.17 20.12 5.01
C PHE A 280 -0.58 19.48 6.34
N ARG A 281 -1.38 20.22 7.12
CA ARG A 281 -1.88 19.73 8.41
C ARG A 281 -2.74 18.47 8.27
N TYR A 282 -3.47 18.36 7.17
CA TYR A 282 -4.45 17.30 6.91
C TYR A 282 -4.09 16.52 5.65
N PRO A 283 -4.30 15.20 5.62
CA PRO A 283 -4.09 14.40 4.43
C PRO A 283 -4.97 14.86 3.26
N ILE A 284 -4.43 14.77 2.04
CA ILE A 284 -5.14 15.13 0.81
C ILE A 284 -5.24 13.88 -0.05
N TRP A 285 -6.46 13.43 -0.30
CA TRP A 285 -6.73 12.22 -1.06
C TRP A 285 -7.70 12.50 -2.21
N ALA A 286 -7.50 11.81 -3.34
CA ALA A 286 -8.34 11.92 -4.53
C ALA A 286 -9.38 10.80 -4.58
N GLY A 287 -10.63 11.17 -4.80
CA GLY A 287 -11.70 10.24 -5.12
C GLY A 287 -11.63 9.79 -6.59
N TRP A 288 -12.14 8.61 -6.89
CA TRP A 288 -12.23 8.08 -8.25
C TRP A 288 -13.65 8.20 -8.84
N GLU A 289 -14.63 8.58 -8.03
CA GLU A 289 -15.99 8.82 -8.49
C GLU A 289 -16.09 10.23 -9.11
N ALA A 290 -16.61 10.27 -10.33
CA ALA A 290 -16.89 11.55 -10.98
C ALA A 290 -18.11 12.21 -10.31
N ASN A 291 -18.02 13.50 -10.05
CA ASN A 291 -19.17 14.30 -9.62
C ASN A 291 -20.14 14.56 -10.79
N SER A 292 -21.28 15.19 -10.52
CA SER A 292 -22.31 15.49 -11.52
C SER A 292 -21.81 16.37 -12.68
N ALA A 293 -20.70 17.09 -12.51
CA ALA A 293 -20.06 17.90 -13.54
C ALA A 293 -18.94 17.17 -14.29
N GLY A 294 -18.73 15.85 -14.04
CA GLY A 294 -17.69 15.04 -14.65
C GLY A 294 -16.28 15.25 -14.08
N GLY A 295 -16.12 16.03 -13.03
CA GLY A 295 -14.85 16.24 -12.34
C GLY A 295 -14.64 15.24 -11.19
N TYR A 296 -13.38 14.98 -10.83
CA TYR A 296 -13.01 14.14 -9.70
C TYR A 296 -12.68 15.00 -8.49
N THR A 297 -13.17 14.59 -7.32
CA THR A 297 -13.04 15.39 -6.10
C THR A 297 -11.73 15.09 -5.38
N ILE A 298 -11.05 16.13 -4.96
CA ILE A 298 -9.92 16.06 -4.03
C ILE A 298 -10.45 16.38 -2.64
N TRP A 299 -10.21 15.48 -1.70
CA TRP A 299 -10.70 15.54 -0.35
C TRP A 299 -9.59 15.89 0.64
N GLN A 300 -9.91 16.72 1.60
CA GLN A 300 -9.10 16.93 2.79
C GLN A 300 -9.65 16.03 3.89
N HIS A 301 -8.87 15.05 4.31
CA HIS A 301 -9.23 14.09 5.34
C HIS A 301 -8.85 14.58 6.74
N GLU A 302 -9.41 13.92 7.78
CA GLU A 302 -9.15 14.23 9.20
C GLU A 302 -9.52 15.65 9.60
N ARG A 303 -10.45 16.28 8.89
CA ARG A 303 -10.93 17.64 9.15
C ARG A 303 -12.41 17.65 9.49
N GLY A 304 -12.73 17.96 10.76
CA GLY A 304 -14.11 17.94 11.25
C GLY A 304 -14.59 16.54 11.61
N LYS A 305 -15.90 16.40 11.76
CA LYS A 305 -16.59 15.18 12.16
C LYS A 305 -17.61 14.70 11.13
N ASP A 306 -17.87 15.51 10.12
CA ASP A 306 -18.82 15.26 9.05
C ASP A 306 -18.11 15.25 7.69
N SER A 307 -18.71 14.58 6.72
CA SER A 307 -18.32 14.66 5.31
C SER A 307 -18.95 15.92 4.70
N ILE A 308 -18.10 16.83 4.23
CA ILE A 308 -18.57 18.09 3.62
C ILE A 308 -18.18 18.11 2.15
N TYR A 309 -19.19 18.15 1.28
CA TYR A 309 -19.01 18.32 -0.15
C TYR A 309 -19.79 19.54 -0.64
N LEU A 310 -19.09 20.60 -1.03
CA LEU A 310 -19.65 21.91 -1.35
C LEU A 310 -20.51 22.43 -0.19
N THR A 311 -21.83 22.45 -0.37
CA THR A 311 -22.83 22.87 0.64
C THR A 311 -23.54 21.70 1.33
N THR A 312 -23.29 20.47 0.88
CA THR A 312 -23.88 19.27 1.45
C THR A 312 -23.01 18.78 2.61
N VAL A 313 -23.65 18.55 3.74
CA VAL A 313 -23.04 17.99 4.94
C VAL A 313 -23.70 16.64 5.22
N ASP A 314 -22.91 15.58 5.28
CA ASP A 314 -23.36 14.24 5.60
C ASP A 314 -22.66 13.73 6.84
N ALA A 315 -23.39 13.06 7.73
CA ALA A 315 -22.82 12.43 8.89
C ALA A 315 -21.86 11.31 8.47
N VAL A 316 -20.71 11.21 9.15
CA VAL A 316 -19.80 10.09 8.99
C VAL A 316 -20.28 8.94 9.89
N GLN A 317 -20.79 7.87 9.28
CA GLN A 317 -21.20 6.69 10.00
C GLN A 317 -19.96 6.01 10.60
N SER A 318 -20.02 5.75 11.89
CA SER A 318 -18.98 5.06 12.65
C SER A 318 -19.58 3.89 13.44
N THR A 319 -18.93 2.73 13.38
CA THR A 319 -19.39 1.51 14.05
C THR A 319 -18.26 0.84 14.81
N ILE A 320 -18.59 0.31 15.98
CA ILE A 320 -17.74 -0.63 16.72
C ILE A 320 -18.58 -1.89 16.97
N GLU A 321 -18.05 -3.04 16.58
CA GLU A 321 -18.69 -4.34 16.81
C GLU A 321 -17.75 -5.23 17.62
N THR A 322 -18.28 -5.85 18.68
CA THR A 322 -17.53 -6.80 19.49
C THR A 322 -17.37 -8.12 18.74
N ASN A 323 -16.41 -8.93 19.14
CA ASN A 323 -16.43 -10.34 18.75
C ASN A 323 -17.60 -11.08 19.41
N ASN A 324 -17.85 -12.34 19.01
CA ASN A 324 -18.87 -13.16 19.60
C ASN A 324 -18.66 -13.32 21.12
N LEU A 325 -19.66 -12.91 21.86
CA LEU A 325 -19.76 -13.12 23.29
C LEU A 325 -20.48 -14.44 23.50
N GLY A 326 -19.83 -15.37 24.21
CA GLY A 326 -20.37 -16.66 24.59
C GLY A 326 -20.38 -16.78 26.11
N TRP A 327 -21.24 -17.67 26.70
CA TRP A 327 -21.22 -17.95 28.13
C TRP A 327 -19.91 -18.65 28.53
N VAL A 328 -19.22 -18.13 29.53
CA VAL A 328 -18.01 -18.71 30.08
C VAL A 328 -18.27 -19.15 31.51
N THR A 329 -18.23 -20.45 31.76
CA THR A 329 -18.26 -21.01 33.13
C THR A 329 -16.84 -21.10 33.67
N GLY A 330 -16.56 -20.47 34.80
CA GLY A 330 -15.30 -20.60 35.53
C GLY A 330 -14.91 -19.31 36.26
N GLY A 331 -14.50 -19.46 37.52
CA GLY A 331 -13.95 -18.38 38.34
C GLY A 331 -12.51 -18.01 37.90
N PRO A 332 -11.89 -16.97 38.55
CA PRO A 332 -10.54 -16.53 38.23
C PRO A 332 -9.53 -17.68 38.32
N GLY A 333 -8.95 -18.08 37.23
CA GLY A 333 -7.97 -19.16 37.13
C GLY A 333 -8.43 -20.43 36.39
N ASN A 334 -9.71 -20.60 36.15
CA ASN A 334 -10.23 -21.75 35.41
C ASN A 334 -11.13 -21.29 34.27
N ARG A 335 -10.51 -20.65 33.25
CA ARG A 335 -11.21 -20.29 32.02
C ARG A 335 -11.40 -21.55 31.17
N GLN A 336 -12.46 -22.27 31.40
CA GLN A 336 -12.96 -23.15 30.36
C GLN A 336 -13.61 -22.24 29.30
N LEU A 337 -12.99 -22.16 28.14
CA LEU A 337 -13.62 -21.59 26.97
C LEU A 337 -14.96 -22.30 26.76
N ALA A 338 -16.02 -21.54 26.62
CA ALA A 338 -17.39 -22.00 26.57
C ALA A 338 -17.60 -23.12 25.55
N GLY A 339 -17.57 -24.33 26.02
CA GLY A 339 -18.18 -25.46 25.38
C GLY A 339 -19.60 -25.71 25.88
N ASP A 340 -20.07 -24.88 26.83
CA ASP A 340 -21.40 -25.03 27.37
C ASP A 340 -22.44 -24.60 26.31
N ASN A 341 -23.28 -25.53 25.95
CA ASN A 341 -24.36 -25.38 24.99
C ASN A 341 -25.52 -24.54 25.57
N ARG A 342 -25.19 -23.42 26.22
CA ARG A 342 -26.12 -22.56 26.92
C ARG A 342 -26.34 -21.26 26.18
N TRP A 343 -27.54 -20.76 26.28
CA TRP A 343 -27.91 -19.46 25.79
C TRP A 343 -27.49 -18.38 26.80
N ILE A 344 -27.11 -17.22 26.28
CA ILE A 344 -26.91 -16.01 27.08
C ILE A 344 -28.19 -15.19 27.00
N ARG A 345 -28.68 -14.78 28.12
CA ARG A 345 -29.76 -13.82 28.23
C ARG A 345 -29.19 -12.49 28.66
N LEU A 346 -29.16 -11.54 27.72
CA LEU A 346 -28.70 -10.19 27.98
C LEU A 346 -29.91 -9.35 28.45
N GLU A 347 -29.84 -8.84 29.65
CA GLU A 347 -30.93 -8.09 30.30
C GLU A 347 -30.65 -6.59 30.29
N ARG A 348 -29.38 -6.19 30.37
CA ARG A 348 -29.02 -4.79 30.48
C ARG A 348 -27.61 -4.55 29.91
N VAL A 349 -27.47 -3.40 29.28
CA VAL A 349 -26.16 -2.81 28.90
C VAL A 349 -26.08 -1.44 29.54
N GLU A 350 -24.99 -1.18 30.25
CA GLU A 350 -24.66 0.16 30.78
C GLU A 350 -23.58 0.76 29.88
N PRO A 351 -23.97 1.67 28.99
CA PRO A 351 -23.03 2.29 28.08
C PRO A 351 -22.15 3.32 28.80
N ASP A 352 -20.86 3.19 28.67
CA ASP A 352 -19.90 4.19 29.16
C ASP A 352 -19.29 4.91 27.97
N PHE A 353 -20.00 5.93 27.50
CA PHE A 353 -19.61 6.73 26.34
C PHE A 353 -19.57 8.22 26.69
N LYS A 354 -18.49 8.86 26.30
CA LYS A 354 -18.47 10.31 26.13
C LYS A 354 -18.84 10.59 24.69
N GLN A 355 -20.09 10.98 24.44
CA GLN A 355 -20.64 11.09 23.09
C GLN A 355 -21.30 12.44 22.81
N VAL A 356 -21.34 12.79 21.52
CA VAL A 356 -22.13 13.88 20.96
C VAL A 356 -23.19 13.27 20.06
N GLY A 357 -24.45 13.58 20.35
CA GLY A 357 -25.61 13.03 19.65
C GLY A 357 -26.02 11.64 20.13
N SER A 358 -27.05 11.10 19.51
CA SER A 358 -27.60 9.78 19.82
C SER A 358 -26.84 8.70 19.06
N MET A 359 -26.73 7.52 19.71
CA MET A 359 -26.13 6.34 19.12
C MET A 359 -27.14 5.17 19.19
N ASN A 360 -26.90 4.14 18.41
CA ASN A 360 -27.70 2.92 18.40
C ASN A 360 -26.84 1.72 18.81
N LEU A 361 -27.41 0.86 19.64
CA LEU A 361 -26.87 -0.45 19.95
C LEU A 361 -27.72 -1.51 19.23
N TYR A 362 -27.05 -2.40 18.50
CA TYR A 362 -27.67 -3.59 17.90
C TYR A 362 -27.07 -4.84 18.53
N VAL A 363 -27.93 -5.82 18.75
CA VAL A 363 -27.52 -7.14 19.21
C VAL A 363 -27.72 -8.12 18.06
N THR A 364 -26.63 -8.65 17.53
CA THR A 364 -26.65 -9.64 16.45
C THR A 364 -26.17 -10.98 16.97
N GLY A 365 -26.80 -12.05 16.59
CA GLY A 365 -26.35 -13.38 16.97
C GLY A 365 -27.28 -14.49 16.50
N LYS A 366 -26.91 -15.72 16.85
CA LYS A 366 -27.56 -16.95 16.40
C LYS A 366 -27.75 -17.96 17.53
N GLY A 367 -28.70 -18.88 17.34
CA GLY A 367 -28.96 -19.98 18.27
C GLY A 367 -28.05 -21.18 18.02
N TYR A 368 -27.79 -21.48 16.75
CA TYR A 368 -26.97 -22.62 16.31
C TYR A 368 -25.91 -22.18 15.33
N ALA A 369 -24.85 -22.94 15.17
CA ALA A 369 -23.75 -22.61 14.29
C ALA A 369 -24.21 -22.45 12.80
N ASP A 370 -25.22 -23.22 12.40
CA ASP A 370 -25.77 -23.22 11.03
C ASP A 370 -26.95 -22.25 10.85
N ASP A 371 -27.37 -21.56 11.93
CA ASP A 371 -28.43 -20.56 11.83
C ASP A 371 -27.93 -19.27 11.19
N ASN A 372 -28.81 -18.56 10.53
CA ASN A 372 -28.53 -17.19 10.10
C ASN A 372 -28.47 -16.24 11.29
N ASP A 373 -27.63 -15.23 11.20
CA ASP A 373 -27.57 -14.16 12.19
C ASP A 373 -28.89 -13.40 12.22
N VAL A 374 -29.41 -13.16 13.43
CA VAL A 374 -30.58 -12.33 13.68
C VAL A 374 -30.14 -11.07 14.42
N THR A 375 -30.44 -9.92 13.84
CA THR A 375 -30.14 -8.61 14.45
C THR A 375 -31.40 -8.03 15.09
N SER A 376 -31.26 -7.49 16.31
CA SER A 376 -32.33 -6.81 17.02
C SER A 376 -32.75 -5.51 16.32
N SER A 377 -33.91 -4.96 16.69
CA SER A 377 -34.19 -3.55 16.47
C SER A 377 -33.15 -2.69 17.20
N PRO A 378 -32.87 -1.44 16.73
CA PRO A 378 -31.93 -0.56 17.40
C PRO A 378 -32.41 -0.16 18.79
N TYR A 379 -31.53 -0.27 19.77
CA TYR A 379 -31.68 0.34 21.09
C TYR A 379 -30.95 1.71 21.03
N SER A 380 -31.72 2.78 20.88
CA SER A 380 -31.16 4.12 20.84
C SER A 380 -30.79 4.61 22.24
N PHE A 381 -29.66 5.26 22.37
CA PHE A 381 -29.18 5.88 23.60
C PHE A 381 -28.47 7.20 23.33
N ASP A 382 -28.44 8.06 24.30
CA ASP A 382 -27.88 9.41 24.24
C ASP A 382 -26.95 9.66 25.46
N PRO A 383 -26.30 10.86 25.55
CA PRO A 383 -25.37 11.16 26.64
C PRO A 383 -25.98 11.10 28.05
N THR A 384 -27.31 11.09 28.16
CA THR A 384 -28.03 11.02 29.45
C THR A 384 -28.46 9.60 29.82
N THR A 385 -28.32 8.66 28.91
CA THR A 385 -28.73 7.28 29.06
C THR A 385 -27.74 6.53 29.95
N LEU A 386 -28.16 6.18 31.16
CA LEU A 386 -27.32 5.43 32.10
C LEU A 386 -27.36 3.93 31.87
N LYS A 387 -28.46 3.42 31.34
CA LYS A 387 -28.65 2.00 31.09
C LYS A 387 -29.64 1.74 29.96
N ILE A 388 -29.45 0.64 29.28
CA ILE A 388 -30.33 0.12 28.24
C ILE A 388 -30.87 -1.23 28.74
N ASP A 389 -32.11 -1.29 29.13
CA ASP A 389 -32.77 -2.54 29.50
C ASP A 389 -33.24 -3.26 28.24
N MET A 390 -32.96 -4.56 28.12
CA MET A 390 -33.23 -5.36 26.93
C MET A 390 -33.60 -6.81 27.30
N ARG A 391 -34.06 -7.57 26.30
CA ARG A 391 -34.39 -8.98 26.46
C ARG A 391 -33.93 -9.77 25.27
N GLU A 392 -32.62 -9.87 25.13
CA GLU A 392 -32.01 -10.58 24.02
C GLU A 392 -31.45 -11.91 24.52
N GLN A 393 -31.79 -13.00 23.83
CA GLN A 393 -31.31 -14.32 24.18
C GLN A 393 -30.74 -15.01 22.96
N ARG A 394 -29.46 -15.32 23.01
CA ARG A 394 -28.70 -15.95 21.93
C ARG A 394 -27.65 -16.89 22.53
N ARG A 395 -27.18 -17.85 21.75
CA ARG A 395 -26.03 -18.67 22.14
C ARG A 395 -24.70 -17.92 21.93
N GLU A 396 -24.60 -17.21 20.83
CA GLU A 396 -23.49 -16.33 20.49
C GLU A 396 -24.08 -14.99 20.09
N MET A 397 -23.54 -13.90 20.62
CA MET A 397 -24.02 -12.57 20.30
C MET A 397 -22.87 -11.58 20.15
N ARG A 398 -23.08 -10.61 19.27
CA ARG A 398 -22.21 -9.46 19.07
C ARG A 398 -22.97 -8.19 19.39
N LEU A 399 -22.29 -7.23 19.95
CA LEU A 399 -22.82 -5.90 20.24
C LEU A 399 -22.21 -4.93 19.25
N ARG A 400 -23.05 -4.27 18.45
CA ARG A 400 -22.61 -3.23 17.51
C ARG A 400 -23.14 -1.89 17.96
N PHE A 401 -22.23 -0.98 18.28
CA PHE A 401 -22.52 0.42 18.57
C PHE A 401 -22.32 1.24 17.30
N GLU A 402 -23.29 2.07 16.97
CA GLU A 402 -23.32 2.85 15.74
C GLU A 402 -23.64 4.32 16.02
N SER A 403 -22.81 5.23 15.51
CA SER A 403 -23.07 6.65 15.45
C SER A 403 -23.26 7.07 14.00
N ASN A 404 -24.37 7.74 13.70
CA ASN A 404 -24.67 8.30 12.39
C ASN A 404 -25.38 9.65 12.56
N THR A 405 -24.82 10.51 13.39
CA THR A 405 -25.39 11.82 13.75
C THR A 405 -24.48 12.92 13.25
N PHE A 406 -25.06 14.00 12.74
CA PHE A 406 -24.28 15.18 12.36
C PHE A 406 -23.46 15.69 13.53
N ASN A 407 -22.20 16.01 13.25
CA ASN A 407 -21.20 16.39 14.24
C ASN A 407 -21.00 15.34 15.35
N GLY A 408 -21.36 14.09 15.05
CA GLY A 408 -21.24 12.95 15.96
C GLY A 408 -19.79 12.66 16.32
N ASP A 409 -19.57 12.31 17.59
CA ASP A 409 -18.25 11.95 18.13
C ASP A 409 -18.45 11.11 19.38
N TYR A 410 -17.56 10.15 19.62
CA TYR A 410 -17.62 9.39 20.85
C TYR A 410 -16.26 8.83 21.26
N GLU A 411 -16.09 8.71 22.57
CA GLU A 411 -15.04 7.96 23.21
C GLU A 411 -15.73 6.84 24.02
N MET A 412 -15.33 5.60 23.81
CA MET A 412 -15.91 4.44 24.49
C MET A 412 -15.05 4.06 25.70
N GLY A 413 -15.70 3.98 26.86
CA GLY A 413 -15.12 3.42 28.08
C GLY A 413 -15.44 1.92 28.26
N ASN A 414 -15.57 1.51 29.51
CA ASN A 414 -15.91 0.12 29.84
C ASN A 414 -17.42 -0.10 29.76
N ILE A 415 -17.85 -1.04 28.93
CA ILE A 415 -19.26 -1.42 28.83
C ILE A 415 -19.56 -2.49 29.85
N LEU A 416 -20.53 -2.24 30.73
CA LEU A 416 -21.02 -3.23 31.69
C LEU A 416 -22.21 -3.99 31.12
N LEU A 417 -22.15 -5.29 31.19
CA LEU A 417 -23.19 -6.18 30.71
C LEU A 417 -23.81 -6.93 31.89
N SER A 418 -25.15 -6.84 32.07
CA SER A 418 -25.90 -7.71 32.95
C SER A 418 -26.48 -8.85 32.12
N ALA A 419 -25.95 -10.04 32.32
CA ALA A 419 -26.36 -11.22 31.57
C ALA A 419 -26.54 -12.40 32.51
N ASP A 420 -27.60 -13.16 32.29
CA ASP A 420 -27.88 -14.42 32.95
C ASP A 420 -27.75 -15.61 32.00
N MET A 421 -27.62 -16.80 32.59
CA MET A 421 -27.75 -18.04 31.84
C MET A 421 -29.17 -18.15 31.30
N GLY A 422 -29.31 -18.29 30.03
CA GLY A 422 -30.53 -18.67 29.36
C GLY A 422 -30.82 -20.19 29.48
N ASP A 423 -31.80 -20.63 28.74
CA ASP A 423 -32.22 -22.03 28.75
C ASP A 423 -31.09 -22.96 28.31
N GLU A 424 -30.92 -24.06 29.01
CA GLU A 424 -30.14 -25.19 28.51
C GLU A 424 -30.92 -25.81 27.35
N ARG A 425 -30.19 -26.12 26.29
CA ARG A 425 -30.75 -26.97 25.26
C ARG A 425 -30.97 -28.34 25.87
N SER A 426 -32.21 -28.72 26.05
CA SER A 426 -32.55 -30.10 26.30
C SER A 426 -31.91 -30.94 25.16
N THR A 427 -30.88 -31.72 25.46
CA THR A 427 -30.53 -32.85 24.65
C THR A 427 -31.66 -33.83 24.80
N GLY A 428 -32.77 -33.58 24.07
CA GLY A 428 -33.89 -34.50 24.00
C GLY A 428 -33.31 -35.83 23.54
N ASN A 429 -33.25 -36.76 24.43
CA ASN A 429 -33.07 -38.14 24.10
C ASN A 429 -34.28 -38.51 23.23
N PRO A 430 -34.10 -39.13 22.06
CA PRO A 430 -35.19 -39.52 21.17
C PRO A 430 -36.19 -40.49 21.86
#